data_f3c5766462423f88377712ebc5a5ee3f
#
_entry.id   f3c5766462423f88377712ebc5a5ee3f
#
_cell.length_a   1.000
_cell.length_b   1.000
_cell.length_c   1.000
_cell.angle_alpha   90.00
_cell.angle_beta   90.00
_cell.angle_gamma   90.00
#
_symmetry.space_group_name_H-M   'P 1'
#
loop_
_entity.id
_entity.type
_entity.pdbx_description
1 polymer ?
#
loop_
_entity_poly.entity_id
_entity_poly.type
_entity_poly.pdbx_seq_one_letter_code
_entity_poly.pdbx_strand_id
1 'polypeptide(L)' 'MEELRKAILEFAETSKKSKFYFMDMEKAVQKIIPGAKARDIKKAATSLVNEEKLIFFSTGSSTMYGLKGRGQTEDH' A
#
# COMPACT_ATOMS: atom_id res chain seq x y z
N MET A 1 4.83 -12.54 -6.60
CA MET A 1 4.37 -11.73 -5.46
C MET A 1 5.41 -10.81 -4.88
N GLU A 2 6.67 -11.24 -4.88
CA GLU A 2 7.73 -10.39 -4.37
C GLU A 2 7.82 -9.05 -5.10
N GLU A 3 7.66 -9.08 -6.41
CA GLU A 3 7.73 -7.86 -7.20
C GLU A 3 6.62 -6.89 -6.83
N LEU A 4 5.42 -7.43 -6.59
CA LEU A 4 4.29 -6.60 -6.20
C LEU A 4 4.51 -5.99 -4.82
N ARG A 5 5.03 -6.79 -3.90
CA ARG A 5 5.30 -6.30 -2.55
C ARG A 5 6.34 -5.20 -2.57
N LYS A 6 7.39 -5.40 -3.36
CA LYS A 6 8.43 -4.39 -3.50
C LYS A 6 7.87 -3.11 -4.09
N ALA A 7 7.06 -3.23 -5.14
CA ALA A 7 6.48 -2.07 -5.79
C ALA A 7 5.57 -1.30 -4.82
N ILE A 8 4.79 -2.00 -4.05
CA ILE A 8 3.91 -1.37 -3.07
C ILE A 8 4.72 -0.62 -2.01
N LEU A 9 5.74 -1.27 -1.48
CA LEU A 9 6.57 -0.64 -0.45
C LEU A 9 7.31 0.58 -1.01
N GLU A 10 7.81 0.45 -2.22
CA GLU A 10 8.49 1.57 -2.87
C GLU A 10 7.56 2.76 -3.03
N PHE A 11 6.34 2.49 -3.48
CA PHE A 11 5.35 3.55 -3.61
C PHE A 11 5.06 4.18 -2.25
N ALA A 12 4.89 3.34 -1.23
CA ALA A 12 4.58 3.84 0.11
C ALA A 12 5.70 4.71 0.66
N GLU A 13 6.94 4.30 0.41
CA GLU A 13 8.09 5.05 0.91
C GLU A 13 8.29 6.37 0.19
N THR A 14 7.94 6.41 -1.10
CA THR A 14 8.11 7.62 -1.89
C THR A 14 6.89 8.53 -1.84
N SER A 15 5.79 8.05 -1.29
CA SER A 15 4.58 8.84 -1.18
C SER A 15 4.77 9.98 -0.19
N LYS A 16 4.27 11.16 -0.55
CA LYS A 16 4.35 12.32 0.33
C LYS A 16 3.32 12.26 1.43
N LYS A 17 2.30 11.42 1.24
CA LYS A 17 1.24 11.27 2.22
C LYS A 17 1.50 10.05 3.09
N SER A 18 1.14 10.14 4.36
CA SER A 18 1.28 9.01 5.25
C SER A 18 0.21 7.95 4.99
N LYS A 19 -0.88 8.33 4.30
CA LYS A 19 -1.95 7.43 3.93
C LYS A 19 -2.28 7.63 2.47
N PHE A 20 -2.70 6.55 1.81
CA PHE A 20 -3.10 6.61 0.40
C PHE A 20 -4.21 5.61 0.14
N TYR A 21 -5.00 5.91 -0.88
CA TYR A 21 -6.09 5.01 -1.26
C TYR A 21 -5.54 3.80 -2.02
N PHE A 22 -6.29 2.72 -1.96
CA PHE A 22 -5.92 1.52 -2.71
C PHE A 22 -5.79 1.84 -4.20
N MET A 23 -6.68 2.67 -4.73
CA MET A 23 -6.62 3.05 -6.15
C MET A 23 -5.31 3.71 -6.51
N ASP A 24 -4.82 4.59 -5.64
CA ASP A 24 -3.54 5.26 -5.90
C ASP A 24 -2.40 4.26 -5.94
N MET A 25 -2.43 3.33 -4.99
CA MET A 25 -1.43 2.28 -4.92
C MET A 25 -1.50 1.38 -6.15
N GLU A 26 -2.71 1.01 -6.54
CA GLU A 26 -2.92 0.16 -7.70
C GLU A 26 -2.34 0.79 -8.97
N LYS A 27 -2.65 2.05 -9.19
CA LYS A 27 -2.15 2.76 -10.37
C LYS A 27 -0.64 2.84 -10.36
N ALA A 28 -0.06 3.12 -9.22
CA ALA A 28 1.39 3.23 -9.10
C ALA A 28 2.07 1.89 -9.37
N VAL A 29 1.52 0.82 -8.81
CA VAL A 29 2.08 -0.51 -9.03
C VAL A 29 1.96 -0.92 -10.49
N GLN A 30 0.84 -0.59 -11.12
CA GLN A 30 0.64 -0.94 -12.52
C GLN A 30 1.59 -0.19 -13.46
N LYS A 31 2.09 0.95 -13.04
CA LYS A 31 3.10 1.67 -13.82
C LYS A 31 4.44 0.93 -13.77
N ILE A 32 4.73 0.31 -12.65
CA ILE A 32 5.96 -0.45 -12.48
C ILE A 32 5.83 -1.84 -13.09
N ILE A 33 4.67 -2.46 -12.87
CA ILE A 33 4.40 -3.82 -13.35
C ILE A 33 3.09 -3.77 -14.15
N PRO A 34 3.17 -3.53 -15.46
CA PRO A 34 1.96 -3.32 -16.27
C PRO A 34 0.96 -4.49 -16.24
N GLY A 35 1.45 -5.70 -15.99
CA GLY A 35 0.57 -6.86 -15.94
C GLY A 35 -0.08 -7.11 -14.59
N ALA A 36 0.18 -6.26 -13.60
CA ALA A 36 -0.35 -6.48 -12.27
C ALA A 36 -1.86 -6.26 -12.24
N LYS A 37 -2.56 -7.18 -11.59
CA LYS A 37 -4.00 -7.11 -11.44
C LYS A 37 -4.37 -6.59 -10.06
N ALA A 38 -5.52 -5.94 -9.97
CA ALA A 38 -5.99 -5.41 -8.69
C ALA A 38 -6.05 -6.49 -7.62
N ARG A 39 -6.51 -7.68 -7.99
CA ARG A 39 -6.59 -8.79 -7.08
C ARG A 39 -5.23 -9.14 -6.47
N ASP A 40 -4.23 -9.22 -7.32
CA ASP A 40 -2.88 -9.58 -6.87
C ASP A 40 -2.28 -8.46 -6.02
N ILE A 41 -2.53 -7.23 -6.42
CA ILE A 41 -2.05 -6.08 -5.66
C ILE A 41 -2.67 -6.08 -4.27
N LYS A 42 -3.96 -6.37 -4.20
CA LYS A 42 -4.64 -6.43 -2.92
C LYS A 42 -4.07 -7.54 -2.03
N LYS A 43 -3.78 -8.69 -2.62
CA LYS A 43 -3.19 -9.80 -1.87
C LYS A 43 -1.82 -9.42 -1.33
N ALA A 44 -1.02 -8.77 -2.16
CA ALA A 44 0.31 -8.35 -1.74
C ALA A 44 0.22 -7.32 -0.62
N ALA A 45 -0.70 -6.36 -0.74
CA ALA A 45 -0.90 -5.35 0.29
C ALA A 45 -1.35 -5.99 1.60
N THR A 46 -2.27 -6.95 1.52
CA THR A 46 -2.73 -7.65 2.71
C THR A 46 -1.59 -8.40 3.38
N SER A 47 -0.74 -9.02 2.58
CA SER A 47 0.43 -9.71 3.10
C SER A 47 1.36 -8.76 3.84
N LEU A 48 1.56 -7.57 3.28
CA LEU A 48 2.39 -6.56 3.93
C LEU A 48 1.78 -6.06 5.23
N VAL A 49 0.46 -5.95 5.27
CA VAL A 49 -0.23 -5.58 6.50
C VAL A 49 -0.02 -6.65 7.56
N ASN A 50 -0.13 -7.92 7.17
CA ASN A 50 0.08 -9.03 8.09
C ASN A 50 1.52 -9.09 8.60
N GLU A 51 2.46 -8.65 7.79
CA GLU A 51 3.87 -8.60 8.17
C GLU A 51 4.21 -7.31 8.92
N GLU A 52 3.21 -6.49 9.17
CA GLU A 52 3.38 -5.23 9.88
C GLU A 52 4.26 -4.22 9.15
N LYS A 53 4.30 -4.31 7.84
CA LYS A 53 5.02 -3.32 7.03
C LYS A 53 4.09 -2.23 6.53
N LEU A 54 2.80 -2.53 6.42
CA LEU A 54 1.78 -1.57 6.07
C LEU A 54 0.69 -1.57 7.11
N ILE A 55 -0.05 -0.47 7.18
CA ILE A 55 -1.20 -0.34 8.05
C ILE A 55 -2.43 -0.21 7.18
N PHE A 56 -3.49 -0.90 7.56
CA PHE A 56 -4.75 -0.88 6.87
C PHE A 56 -5.70 0.09 7.55
N PHE A 57 -6.29 0.99 6.77
CA PHE A 57 -7.29 1.93 7.28
C PHE A 57 -8.58 1.73 6.52
N SER A 58 -9.68 1.62 7.24
CA SER A 58 -10.99 1.53 6.64
C SER A 58 -11.76 2.80 7.00
N THR A 59 -12.24 3.51 6.00
CA THR A 59 -12.95 4.76 6.20
C THR A 59 -14.36 4.67 5.65
N GLY A 60 -15.08 3.66 6.09
CA GLY A 60 -16.44 3.45 5.60
C GLY A 60 -16.45 2.83 4.22
N SER A 61 -16.60 3.67 3.20
CA SER A 61 -16.70 3.18 1.83
C SER A 61 -15.36 3.08 1.12
N SER A 62 -14.28 3.53 1.77
CA SER A 62 -12.96 3.56 1.14
C SER A 62 -11.94 2.74 1.92
N THR A 63 -10.99 2.20 1.18
CA THR A 63 -9.88 1.46 1.78
C THR A 63 -8.60 2.26 1.57
N MET A 64 -7.86 2.47 2.65
CA MET A 64 -6.60 3.18 2.61
C MET A 64 -5.50 2.34 3.23
N TYR A 65 -4.28 2.63 2.85
CA TYR A 65 -3.10 1.99 3.41
C TYR A 65 -2.08 3.05 3.75
N GLY A 66 -1.17 2.72 4.66
CA GLY A 66 -0.09 3.60 5.03
C GLY A 66 1.14 2.80 5.39
N LEU A 67 2.31 3.41 5.29
CA LEU A 67 3.55 2.76 5.65
C LEU A 67 3.66 2.74 7.17
N LYS A 68 3.86 1.57 7.72
CA LYS A 68 3.96 1.45 9.18
C LYS A 68 5.19 2.18 9.70
N GLY A 69 5.01 2.85 10.81
CA GLY A 69 6.08 3.61 11.42
C GLY A 69 6.12 5.06 10.97
N ARG A 70 5.53 5.34 9.82
CA ARG A 70 5.54 6.68 9.27
C ARG A 70 4.33 7.49 9.72
N GLY A 71 3.14 6.90 9.54
CA GLY A 71 1.93 7.56 9.98
C GLY A 71 1.69 7.43 11.46
N GLN A 72 2.18 6.36 12.06
CA GLN A 72 1.96 6.12 13.47
C GLN A 72 2.74 7.04 14.38
N THR A 73 3.95 7.39 13.98
CA THR A 73 4.77 8.28 14.79
C THR A 73 4.17 9.67 14.92
N GLU A 74 3.38 10.05 13.95
CA GLU A 74 2.75 11.36 13.96
C GLU A 74 1.55 11.43 14.88
N ASP A 75 0.95 10.29 15.16
CA ASP A 75 -0.25 10.23 15.96
C ASP A 75 0.05 10.32 17.46
N HIS A 76 1.30 10.29 17.80
CA HIS A 76 1.72 10.40 19.18
C HIS A 76 2.23 11.77 19.49
#